data_7c18db0c7f979e7e8ec49f986e9c34d3
#
_entry.id   7c18db0c7f979e7e8ec49f986e9c34d3
#
_cell.length_a   1.000
_cell.length_b   1.000
_cell.length_c   1.000
_cell.angle_alpha   90.00
_cell.angle_beta   90.00
_cell.angle_gamma   90.00
#
_symmetry.space_group_name_H-M   'P 1'
#
loop_
_entity.id
_entity.type
_entity.pdbx_description
1 polymer ?
#
loop_
_entity_poly.entity_id
_entity_poly.type
_entity_poly.pdbx_seq_one_letter_code
_entity_poly.pdbx_strand_id
1 'polypeptide(L)' 'MDDIRKTALDRFRLYLERRQFSAHTIVSYSLDLRLFFTEVAVPLAQVSFREIDRFVDQQHQDGRAWATINRRLNALKHFF' A
#
# COMPACT_ATOMS: atom_id res chain seq x y z
N MET A 1 -3.35 -14.43 0.59
CA MET A 1 -3.49 -13.37 -0.44
C MET A 1 -3.78 -14.04 -1.77
N ASP A 2 -4.74 -13.54 -2.53
CA ASP A 2 -5.11 -14.12 -3.80
C ASP A 2 -4.05 -13.84 -4.89
N ASP A 3 -4.17 -14.52 -6.03
CA ASP A 3 -3.19 -14.42 -7.12
C ASP A 3 -3.17 -13.03 -7.75
N ILE A 4 -4.33 -12.36 -7.81
CA ILE A 4 -4.42 -11.02 -8.41
C ILE A 4 -3.62 -10.02 -7.59
N ARG A 5 -3.77 -10.05 -6.27
CA ARG A 5 -3.05 -9.15 -5.37
C ARG A 5 -1.57 -9.46 -5.33
N LYS A 6 -1.21 -10.74 -5.33
CA LYS A 6 0.18 -11.17 -5.37
C LYS A 6 0.86 -10.68 -6.64
N THR A 7 0.22 -10.86 -7.78
CA THR A 7 0.72 -10.36 -9.07
C THR A 7 0.87 -8.85 -9.06
N ALA A 8 -0.12 -8.14 -8.48
CA ALA A 8 -0.07 -6.69 -8.37
C ALA A 8 1.11 -6.23 -7.51
N LEU A 9 1.39 -6.94 -6.41
CA LEU A 9 2.56 -6.64 -5.57
C LEU A 9 3.87 -6.83 -6.32
N ASP A 10 3.99 -7.92 -7.09
CA ASP A 10 5.19 -8.20 -7.87
C ASP A 10 5.42 -7.11 -8.93
N ARG A 11 4.36 -6.68 -9.61
CA ARG A 11 4.43 -5.60 -10.60
C ARG A 11 4.79 -4.26 -9.96
N PHE A 12 4.26 -3.99 -8.78
CA PHE A 12 4.58 -2.77 -8.05
C PHE A 12 6.06 -2.73 -7.68
N ARG A 13 6.60 -3.85 -7.23
CA ARG A 13 8.01 -3.98 -6.91
C ARG A 13 8.88 -3.67 -8.11
N LEU A 14 8.56 -4.26 -9.27
CA LEU A 14 9.26 -3.99 -10.52
C LEU A 14 9.17 -2.51 -10.91
N TYR A 15 8.01 -1.91 -10.76
CA TYR A 15 7.81 -0.49 -11.02
C TYR A 15 8.76 0.36 -10.17
N LEU A 16 8.85 0.06 -8.88
CA LEU A 16 9.73 0.80 -7.96
C LEU A 16 11.20 0.60 -8.32
N GLU A 17 11.59 -0.62 -8.69
CA GLU A 17 12.95 -0.92 -9.12
C GLU A 17 13.33 -0.14 -10.37
N ARG A 18 12.45 -0.10 -11.37
CA ARG A 18 12.66 0.63 -12.62
C ARG A 18 12.77 2.13 -12.39
N ARG A 19 12.08 2.66 -11.39
CA ARG A 19 12.15 4.07 -11.00
C ARG A 19 13.33 4.37 -10.11
N GLN A 20 14.17 3.38 -9.85
CA GLN A 20 15.39 3.50 -9.06
C GLN A 20 15.16 3.96 -7.62
N PHE A 21 14.04 3.55 -7.03
CA PHE A 21 13.85 3.74 -5.59
C PHE A 21 14.90 2.93 -4.82
N SER A 22 15.30 3.41 -3.64
CA SER A 22 16.24 2.68 -2.81
C SER A 22 15.69 1.32 -2.40
N ALA A 23 16.56 0.35 -2.13
CA ALA A 23 16.15 -0.97 -1.67
C ALA A 23 15.29 -0.88 -0.41
N HIS A 24 15.65 0.01 0.52
CA HIS A 24 14.89 0.23 1.75
C HIS A 24 13.46 0.72 1.45
N THR A 25 13.31 1.68 0.55
CA THR A 25 12.00 2.21 0.16
C THR A 25 11.17 1.15 -0.53
N ILE A 26 11.77 0.34 -1.40
CA ILE A 26 11.06 -0.75 -2.09
C ILE A 26 10.48 -1.73 -1.08
N VAL A 27 11.27 -2.14 -0.09
CA VAL A 27 10.80 -3.04 0.97
C VAL A 27 9.67 -2.39 1.77
N SER A 28 9.87 -1.15 2.20
CA SER A 28 8.89 -0.44 3.02
C SER A 28 7.55 -0.24 2.31
N TYR A 29 7.59 0.22 1.06
CA TYR A 29 6.38 0.43 0.28
C TYR A 29 5.66 -0.88 -0.05
N SER A 30 6.42 -1.93 -0.32
CA SER A 30 5.84 -3.25 -0.59
C SER A 30 5.12 -3.81 0.64
N LEU A 31 5.70 -3.64 1.82
CA LEU A 31 5.07 -4.05 3.08
C LEU A 31 3.83 -3.21 3.37
N ASP A 32 3.88 -1.92 3.12
CA ASP A 32 2.75 -1.03 3.33
C ASP A 32 1.57 -1.41 2.44
N LEU A 33 1.83 -1.75 1.19
CA LEU A 33 0.79 -2.18 0.26
C LEU A 33 0.23 -3.54 0.67
N ARG A 34 1.08 -4.45 1.12
CA ARG A 34 0.64 -5.75 1.63
C ARG A 34 -0.28 -5.59 2.84
N LEU A 35 0.05 -4.68 3.74
CA LEU A 35 -0.79 -4.36 4.89
C LEU A 35 -2.16 -3.85 4.44
N PHE A 36 -2.18 -2.95 3.47
CA PHE A 36 -3.42 -2.43 2.92
C PHE A 36 -4.28 -3.57 2.35
N PHE A 37 -3.69 -4.48 1.58
CA PHE A 37 -4.42 -5.62 1.02
C PHE A 37 -4.93 -6.58 2.08
N THR A 38 -4.24 -6.68 3.21
CA THR A 38 -4.68 -7.53 4.32
C THR A 38 -5.89 -6.93 5.03
N GLU A 39 -5.91 -5.62 5.21
CA GLU A 39 -6.98 -4.94 5.95
C GLU A 39 -8.18 -4.57 5.10
N VAL A 40 -7.99 -4.40 3.79
CA VAL A 40 -9.05 -4.00 2.87
C VAL A 40 -9.48 -5.21 2.05
N ALA A 41 -10.70 -5.70 2.32
CA ALA A 41 -11.17 -6.97 1.76
C ALA A 41 -11.84 -6.84 0.39
N VAL A 42 -12.14 -5.63 -0.08
CA VAL A 42 -12.79 -5.46 -1.38
C VAL A 42 -11.87 -5.89 -2.51
N PRO A 43 -12.43 -6.44 -3.62
CA PRO A 43 -11.62 -6.78 -4.79
C PRO A 43 -10.78 -5.60 -5.28
N LEU A 44 -9.58 -5.89 -5.75
CA LEU A 44 -8.63 -4.86 -6.17
C LEU A 44 -9.23 -3.86 -7.16
N ALA A 45 -9.99 -4.36 -8.13
CA ALA A 45 -10.62 -3.50 -9.14
C ALA A 45 -11.70 -2.56 -8.56
N GLN A 46 -12.15 -2.83 -7.35
CA GLN A 46 -13.19 -2.04 -6.68
C GLN A 46 -12.63 -1.12 -5.60
N VAL A 47 -11.33 -1.10 -5.41
CA VAL A 47 -10.71 -0.18 -4.44
C VAL A 47 -10.89 1.24 -4.96
N SER A 48 -11.51 2.06 -4.13
CA SER A 48 -11.76 3.47 -4.44
C SER A 48 -11.14 4.35 -3.36
N PHE A 49 -11.26 5.65 -3.53
CA PHE A 49 -10.83 6.61 -2.54
C PHE A 49 -11.42 6.34 -1.15
N ARG A 50 -12.65 5.80 -1.11
CA ARG A 50 -13.34 5.46 0.15
C ARG A 50 -12.54 4.46 0.97
N GLU A 51 -12.02 3.40 0.35
CA GLU A 51 -11.26 2.36 1.03
C GLU A 51 -9.93 2.91 1.54
N ILE A 52 -9.28 3.75 0.77
CA ILE A 52 -8.02 4.40 1.16
C ILE A 52 -8.27 5.33 2.35
N ASP A 53 -9.33 6.11 2.29
CA ASP A 53 -9.70 7.04 3.36
C ASP A 53 -9.99 6.31 4.67
N ARG A 54 -10.75 5.22 4.61
CA ARG A 54 -11.01 4.36 5.76
C ARG A 54 -9.73 3.77 6.35
N PHE A 55 -8.83 3.35 5.49
CA PHE A 55 -7.56 2.80 5.92
C PHE A 55 -6.74 3.84 6.70
N VAL A 56 -6.68 5.07 6.19
CA VAL A 56 -5.99 6.18 6.86
C VAL A 56 -6.65 6.47 8.20
N ASP A 57 -7.97 6.55 8.25
CA ASP A 57 -8.71 6.79 9.50
C ASP A 57 -8.42 5.71 10.53
N GLN A 58 -8.38 4.45 10.11
CA GLN A 58 -8.06 3.34 11.01
C GLN A 58 -6.66 3.46 11.57
N GLN A 59 -5.69 3.88 10.75
CA GLN A 59 -4.32 4.11 11.21
C GLN A 59 -4.27 5.18 12.31
N HIS A 60 -5.04 6.25 12.16
CA HIS A 60 -5.14 7.29 13.18
C HIS A 60 -5.77 6.76 14.47
N GLN A 61 -6.85 5.99 14.37
CA GLN A 61 -7.51 5.39 15.52
C GLN A 61 -6.60 4.41 16.27
N ASP A 62 -5.75 3.69 15.53
CA ASP A 62 -4.77 2.76 16.11
C ASP A 62 -3.58 3.47 16.75
N GLY A 63 -3.52 4.80 16.68
CA GLY A 63 -2.45 5.56 17.29
C GLY A 63 -1.13 5.52 16.54
N ARG A 64 -1.15 5.21 15.24
CA ARG A 64 0.07 5.18 14.44
C ARG A 64 0.65 6.58 14.29
N ALA A 65 1.99 6.66 14.26
CA ALA A 65 2.69 7.92 14.08
C ALA A 65 2.34 8.53 12.70
N TRP A 66 2.25 9.86 12.66
CA TRP A 66 1.94 10.59 11.44
C TRP A 66 2.91 10.24 10.30
N ALA A 67 4.20 10.11 10.61
CA ALA A 67 5.19 9.75 9.60
C ALA A 67 4.91 8.38 8.99
N THR A 68 4.47 7.41 9.79
CA THR A 68 4.10 6.08 9.31
C THR A 68 2.87 6.14 8.40
N ILE A 69 1.85 6.88 8.81
CA ILE A 69 0.61 7.04 8.02
C ILE A 69 0.93 7.70 6.69
N ASN A 70 1.75 8.73 6.69
CA ASN A 70 2.16 9.45 5.48
C ASN A 70 2.93 8.55 4.52
N ARG A 71 3.86 7.75 5.04
CA ARG A 71 4.61 6.80 4.22
C ARG A 71 3.68 5.78 3.56
N ARG A 72 2.73 5.23 4.33
CA ARG A 72 1.75 4.26 3.82
C ARG A 72 0.86 4.89 2.75
N LEU A 73 0.41 6.11 2.98
CA LEU A 73 -0.39 6.83 1.99
C LEU A 73 0.41 7.08 0.71
N ASN A 74 1.69 7.44 0.83
CA ASN A 74 2.56 7.62 -0.34
C ASN A 74 2.73 6.32 -1.12
N ALA A 75 2.89 5.19 -0.44
CA ALA A 75 2.95 3.89 -1.10
C ALA A 75 1.68 3.62 -1.92
N LEU A 76 0.51 3.92 -1.37
CA LEU A 76 -0.78 3.75 -2.07
C LEU A 76 -0.88 4.69 -3.26
N LYS A 77 -0.40 5.94 -3.15
CA LYS A 77 -0.40 6.89 -4.26
C LYS A 77 0.45 6.41 -5.43
N HIS A 78 1.57 5.75 -5.16
CA HIS A 78 2.41 5.20 -6.21
C HIS A 78 1.78 3.98 -6.86
N PHE A 79 1.02 3.20 -6.11
CA PHE A 79 0.37 1.99 -6.63
C PHE A 79 -0.89 2.32 -7.43
N PHE A 80 -1.75 3.14 -6.90
CA PHE A 80 -3.00 3.55 -7.51
C PHE A 80 -2.86 4.87 -8.25
#